data_3637666585c1604afd4b9e28930c2ba9
#
_entry.id   3637666585c1604afd4b9e28930c2ba9
#
_cell.length_a   1.000
_cell.length_b   1.000
_cell.length_c   1.000
_cell.angle_alpha   90.00
_cell.angle_beta   90.00
_cell.angle_gamma   90.00
#
_symmetry.space_group_name_H-M   'P 1'
#
loop_
_entity.id
_entity.type
_entity.pdbx_description
1 polymer ?
#
loop_
_entity_poly.entity_id
_entity_poly.type
_entity_poly.pdbx_seq_one_letter_code
_entity_poly.pdbx_strand_id
1 'polypeptide(L)'
;MILSGQFQPPSHQLVVYGQPLAQALPRVIRDFWVGQSIIATNTSLAAENGLADKVSDILHETLRNTITGIRERSPREDVMRVAAALRGKGVDAVVSVGGGSVVEAVKAARICLTNNIRNAADLDRLKTTTTAASPRPYLVSVPTTLSGAEFTQFAGITDERTGVKDTFHHKDLAPDVVILDPAATLGTPERLWLSTGLRALDHAVETWCAKEPTPYSDATSLYAVRNLAHWLPITKVAPADLEARLGCQIGGWMAIQGATIGVPHGASHGIGRVLSAMTGMAHGITSCIMLPHVLRYNLPASHDRQAILAQAMGTSGEPLADFLAGMVNNLGLPSRLRDAGVRHDQISAIARAALADARVKANIRELDTEHAMTQLIEAAF
;
A
#
# COMPACT_ATOMS: atom_id res chain seq x y z
N MET A 1 3.95 4.71 -34.26
CA MET A 1 3.24 5.78 -33.53
C MET A 1 4.31 6.57 -32.77
N ILE A 2 4.38 7.89 -32.91
CA ILE A 2 5.32 8.72 -32.16
C ILE A 2 4.74 8.88 -30.76
N LEU A 3 5.47 8.44 -29.72
CA LEU A 3 5.10 8.64 -28.34
C LEU A 3 5.11 10.14 -28.02
N SER A 4 3.97 10.66 -27.56
CA SER A 4 3.85 12.05 -27.11
C SER A 4 3.09 12.08 -25.78
N GLY A 5 3.48 13.00 -24.89
CA GLY A 5 2.82 13.13 -23.58
C GLY A 5 3.54 14.13 -22.69
N GLN A 6 2.94 14.41 -21.54
CA GLN A 6 3.56 15.19 -20.46
C GLN A 6 3.75 14.28 -19.27
N PHE A 7 4.87 14.42 -18.57
CA PHE A 7 5.18 13.70 -17.34
C PHE A 7 5.63 14.69 -16.28
N GLN A 8 4.99 14.63 -15.11
CA GLN A 8 5.43 15.34 -13.93
C GLN A 8 5.76 14.30 -12.87
N PRO A 9 7.03 14.22 -12.39
CA PRO A 9 7.37 13.30 -11.34
C PRO A 9 6.52 13.57 -10.10
N PRO A 10 6.17 12.52 -9.33
CA PRO A 10 5.53 12.70 -8.03
C PRO A 10 6.41 13.51 -7.09
N SER A 11 5.84 14.04 -6.03
CA SER A 11 6.50 14.94 -5.05
C SER A 11 7.92 14.50 -4.70
N HIS A 12 8.81 15.49 -4.50
CA HIS A 12 10.22 15.29 -4.13
C HIS A 12 10.34 14.62 -2.75
N GLN A 13 10.21 13.31 -2.73
CA GLN A 13 10.35 12.48 -1.57
C GLN A 13 11.77 11.91 -1.54
N LEU A 14 12.45 12.04 -0.38
CA LEU A 14 13.72 11.36 -0.18
C LEU A 14 13.46 9.88 0.17
N VAL A 15 14.02 8.97 -0.61
CA VAL A 15 14.00 7.53 -0.29
C VAL A 15 15.42 7.08 0.03
N VAL A 16 15.63 6.66 1.27
CA VAL A 16 16.87 6.03 1.75
C VAL A 16 16.65 4.53 1.79
N TYR A 17 17.46 3.75 1.10
CA TYR A 17 17.30 2.30 1.03
C TYR A 17 18.59 1.56 1.28
N GLY A 18 18.49 0.35 1.86
CA GLY A 18 19.62 -0.54 2.14
C GLY A 18 20.59 -0.04 3.21
N GLN A 19 20.23 1.01 3.93
CA GLN A 19 21.01 1.52 5.06
C GLN A 19 20.34 1.14 6.37
N PRO A 20 21.11 0.68 7.38
CA PRO A 20 20.56 0.43 8.71
C PRO A 20 19.89 1.69 9.29
N LEU A 21 18.76 1.54 9.92
CA LEU A 21 17.96 2.63 10.52
C LEU A 21 18.80 3.48 11.49
N ALA A 22 19.69 2.82 12.26
CA ALA A 22 20.62 3.49 13.19
C ALA A 22 21.60 4.47 12.51
N GLN A 23 21.82 4.34 11.20
CA GLN A 23 22.65 5.27 10.41
C GLN A 23 21.81 6.28 9.64
N ALA A 24 20.72 5.80 9.03
CA ALA A 24 19.89 6.62 8.16
C ALA A 24 19.08 7.66 8.94
N LEU A 25 18.42 7.28 10.03
CA LEU A 25 17.50 8.16 10.77
C LEU A 25 18.23 9.35 11.44
N PRO A 26 19.37 9.19 12.13
CA PRO A 26 20.08 10.35 12.70
C PRO A 26 20.53 11.35 11.63
N ARG A 27 20.91 10.85 10.45
CA ARG A 27 21.27 11.73 9.32
C ARG A 27 20.07 12.51 8.84
N VAL A 28 18.92 11.87 8.65
CA VAL A 28 17.67 12.53 8.25
C VAL A 28 17.25 13.59 9.28
N ILE A 29 17.30 13.26 10.58
CA ILE A 29 16.97 14.19 11.68
C ILE A 29 17.85 15.44 11.60
N ARG A 30 19.15 15.28 11.41
CA ARG A 30 20.09 16.40 11.27
C ARG A 30 19.84 17.20 9.99
N ASP A 31 19.72 16.54 8.84
CA ASP A 31 19.65 17.19 7.53
C ASP A 31 18.32 17.96 7.36
N PHE A 32 17.26 17.55 8.05
CA PHE A 32 15.96 18.24 8.12
C PHE A 32 15.81 19.19 9.31
N TRP A 33 16.87 19.41 10.08
CA TRP A 33 16.89 20.32 11.25
C TRP A 33 15.78 20.02 12.26
N VAL A 34 15.57 18.75 12.56
CA VAL A 34 14.54 18.30 13.50
C VAL A 34 15.02 18.46 14.93
N GLY A 35 14.46 19.39 15.67
CA GLY A 35 14.73 19.59 17.10
C GLY A 35 13.84 18.72 17.99
N GLN A 36 12.60 18.47 17.57
CA GLN A 36 11.64 17.66 18.33
C GLN A 36 10.86 16.71 17.42
N SER A 37 10.81 15.44 17.82
CA SER A 37 10.13 14.37 17.08
C SER A 37 9.12 13.60 17.90
N ILE A 38 8.18 12.96 17.24
CA ILE A 38 7.19 12.01 17.80
C ILE A 38 7.27 10.72 17.00
N ILE A 39 7.17 9.59 17.68
CA ILE A 39 6.96 8.28 17.03
C ILE A 39 5.45 7.99 16.99
N ALA A 40 4.98 7.44 15.87
CA ALA A 40 3.63 6.91 15.72
C ALA A 40 3.69 5.45 15.24
N THR A 41 3.09 4.53 15.98
CA THR A 41 3.19 3.09 15.73
C THR A 41 1.96 2.31 16.22
N ASN A 42 1.89 1.05 15.87
CA ASN A 42 0.87 0.11 16.36
C ASN A 42 1.31 -0.59 17.67
N THR A 43 0.40 -1.34 18.28
CA THR A 43 0.67 -2.03 19.55
C THR A 43 1.77 -3.09 19.44
N SER A 44 1.81 -3.85 18.35
CA SER A 44 2.76 -4.97 18.21
C SER A 44 4.22 -4.50 18.07
N LEU A 45 4.45 -3.36 17.44
CA LEU A 45 5.79 -2.79 17.27
C LEU A 45 6.23 -1.94 18.48
N ALA A 46 5.27 -1.57 19.35
CA ALA A 46 5.51 -0.90 20.62
C ALA A 46 5.71 -1.87 21.80
N ALA A 47 5.75 -3.18 21.53
CA ALA A 47 6.08 -4.17 22.57
C ALA A 47 7.53 -3.98 23.05
N GLU A 48 7.81 -4.42 24.28
CA GLU A 48 9.13 -4.35 24.90
C GLU A 48 10.22 -4.93 23.98
N ASN A 49 11.32 -4.20 23.80
CA ASN A 49 12.40 -4.48 22.84
C ASN A 49 11.94 -4.54 21.37
N GLY A 50 10.79 -3.95 21.06
CA GLY A 50 10.25 -3.87 19.71
C GLY A 50 10.98 -2.87 18.82
N LEU A 51 10.48 -2.71 17.58
CA LEU A 51 11.06 -1.77 16.65
C LEU A 51 10.90 -0.31 17.11
N ALA A 52 9.77 0.02 17.77
CA ALA A 52 9.54 1.36 18.28
C ALA A 52 10.54 1.76 19.38
N ASP A 53 10.92 0.82 20.25
CA ASP A 53 11.97 1.08 21.26
C ASP A 53 13.32 1.37 20.62
N LYS A 54 13.71 0.59 19.60
CA LYS A 54 14.95 0.83 18.84
C LYS A 54 14.96 2.21 18.17
N VAL A 55 13.80 2.64 17.61
CA VAL A 55 13.64 3.97 17.03
C VAL A 55 13.70 5.05 18.13
N SER A 56 13.10 4.78 19.29
CA SER A 56 13.14 5.66 20.47
C SER A 56 14.58 5.90 20.92
N ASP A 57 15.38 4.84 21.01
CA ASP A 57 16.80 4.93 21.39
C ASP A 57 17.62 5.77 20.40
N ILE A 58 17.32 5.64 19.11
CA ILE A 58 17.99 6.43 18.06
C ILE A 58 17.60 7.92 18.15
N LEU A 59 16.36 8.22 18.50
CA LEU A 59 15.80 9.58 18.56
C LEU A 59 15.95 10.26 19.94
N HIS A 60 16.53 9.59 20.92
CA HIS A 60 16.47 9.91 22.36
C HIS A 60 16.58 11.42 22.68
N GLU A 61 17.45 12.18 22.01
CA GLU A 61 17.64 13.63 22.24
C GLU A 61 16.49 14.47 21.69
N THR A 62 15.85 14.01 20.60
CA THR A 62 14.77 14.75 19.93
C THR A 62 13.37 14.22 20.26
N LEU A 63 13.28 13.00 20.80
CA LEU A 63 12.00 12.33 21.06
C LEU A 63 11.24 13.00 22.20
N ARG A 64 9.98 13.39 21.92
CA ARG A 64 9.05 13.96 22.90
C ARG A 64 7.99 12.98 23.35
N ASN A 65 7.51 12.14 22.47
CA ASN A 65 6.41 11.23 22.76
C ASN A 65 6.36 10.07 21.74
N THR A 66 5.80 8.96 22.19
CA THR A 66 5.46 7.82 21.32
C THR A 66 3.96 7.56 21.38
N ILE A 67 3.30 7.64 20.23
CA ILE A 67 1.88 7.33 20.07
C ILE A 67 1.78 5.88 19.62
N THR A 68 1.26 5.03 20.47
CA THR A 68 1.09 3.59 20.23
C THR A 68 -0.36 3.26 19.90
N GLY A 69 -0.62 1.99 19.50
CA GLY A 69 -1.97 1.47 19.35
C GLY A 69 -2.73 2.01 18.16
N ILE A 70 -2.04 2.41 17.08
CA ILE A 70 -2.72 2.71 15.81
C ILE A 70 -3.23 1.39 15.25
N ARG A 71 -4.56 1.32 15.06
CA ARG A 71 -5.28 0.12 14.63
C ARG A 71 -5.22 -0.08 13.12
N GLU A 72 -5.46 -1.31 12.70
CA GLU A 72 -5.62 -1.64 11.27
C GLU A 72 -6.73 -0.81 10.63
N ARG A 73 -6.59 -0.56 9.31
CA ARG A 73 -7.51 0.24 8.49
C ARG A 73 -7.62 1.72 8.89
N SER A 74 -6.73 2.20 9.76
CA SER A 74 -6.59 3.63 10.15
C SER A 74 -7.93 4.27 10.56
N PRO A 75 -8.53 3.90 11.70
CA PRO A 75 -9.77 4.49 12.17
C PRO A 75 -9.64 6.01 12.35
N ARG A 76 -10.73 6.76 12.15
CA ARG A 76 -10.76 8.22 12.32
C ARG A 76 -10.33 8.68 13.72
N GLU A 77 -10.68 7.93 14.76
CA GLU A 77 -10.25 8.22 16.14
C GLU A 77 -8.73 8.18 16.28
N ASP A 78 -8.05 7.21 15.65
CA ASP A 78 -6.59 7.11 15.71
C ASP A 78 -5.94 8.28 14.97
N VAL A 79 -6.49 8.70 13.83
CA VAL A 79 -6.08 9.93 13.13
C VAL A 79 -6.17 11.14 14.06
N MET A 80 -7.27 11.27 14.82
CA MET A 80 -7.47 12.39 15.74
C MET A 80 -6.51 12.35 16.93
N ARG A 81 -6.19 11.15 17.46
CA ARG A 81 -5.17 10.99 18.52
C ARG A 81 -3.79 11.47 18.04
N VAL A 82 -3.39 11.04 16.84
CA VAL A 82 -2.13 11.49 16.23
C VAL A 82 -2.16 12.99 15.98
N ALA A 83 -3.24 13.53 15.40
CA ALA A 83 -3.37 14.97 15.14
C ALA A 83 -3.32 15.82 16.42
N ALA A 84 -3.89 15.33 17.52
CA ALA A 84 -3.83 16.00 18.81
C ALA A 84 -2.39 16.10 19.34
N ALA A 85 -1.63 15.01 19.25
CA ALA A 85 -0.23 14.99 19.67
C ALA A 85 0.66 15.89 18.79
N LEU A 86 0.42 15.91 17.48
CA LEU A 86 1.16 16.77 16.54
C LEU A 86 0.88 18.27 16.71
N ARG A 87 -0.22 18.66 17.38
CA ARG A 87 -0.51 20.07 17.73
C ARG A 87 0.35 20.60 18.87
N GLY A 88 1.12 19.73 19.53
CA GLY A 88 2.08 20.14 20.55
C GLY A 88 3.06 21.19 20.02
N LYS A 89 3.46 22.14 20.87
CA LYS A 89 4.41 23.17 20.48
C LYS A 89 5.78 22.53 20.16
N GLY A 90 6.34 22.92 19.02
CA GLY A 90 7.72 22.57 18.63
C GLY A 90 7.90 21.15 18.09
N VAL A 91 6.85 20.45 17.67
CA VAL A 91 7.01 19.17 16.95
C VAL A 91 7.42 19.45 15.51
N ASP A 92 8.65 19.07 15.15
CA ASP A 92 9.22 19.28 13.82
C ASP A 92 9.04 18.09 12.90
N ALA A 93 9.02 16.86 13.46
CA ALA A 93 8.85 15.64 12.70
C ALA A 93 7.98 14.59 13.42
N VAL A 94 7.32 13.75 12.63
CA VAL A 94 6.72 12.51 13.10
C VAL A 94 7.34 11.34 12.34
N VAL A 95 7.80 10.34 13.08
CA VAL A 95 8.36 9.09 12.53
C VAL A 95 7.27 8.04 12.61
N SER A 96 6.69 7.66 11.46
CA SER A 96 5.75 6.55 11.37
C SER A 96 6.51 5.23 11.26
N VAL A 97 6.30 4.33 12.23
CA VAL A 97 6.94 3.01 12.27
C VAL A 97 5.87 1.96 12.15
N GLY A 98 5.77 1.29 11.00
CA GLY A 98 4.73 0.28 10.79
C GLY A 98 4.29 0.08 9.36
N GLY A 99 3.18 -0.63 9.17
CA GLY A 99 2.57 -0.87 7.87
C GLY A 99 1.67 0.28 7.39
N GLY A 100 0.95 0.04 6.30
CA GLY A 100 0.11 1.04 5.63
C GLY A 100 -0.85 1.78 6.55
N SER A 101 -1.49 1.10 7.51
CA SER A 101 -2.43 1.74 8.43
C SER A 101 -1.79 2.81 9.31
N VAL A 102 -0.55 2.59 9.74
CA VAL A 102 0.17 3.58 10.56
C VAL A 102 0.49 4.82 9.73
N VAL A 103 1.09 4.64 8.57
CA VAL A 103 1.45 5.79 7.71
C VAL A 103 0.22 6.54 7.20
N GLU A 104 -0.86 5.84 6.85
CA GLU A 104 -2.12 6.47 6.43
C GLU A 104 -2.73 7.34 7.53
N ALA A 105 -2.74 6.85 8.79
CA ALA A 105 -3.23 7.63 9.94
C ALA A 105 -2.40 8.90 10.17
N VAL A 106 -1.07 8.81 10.09
CA VAL A 106 -0.17 9.97 10.26
C VAL A 106 -0.32 10.97 9.10
N LYS A 107 -0.44 10.49 7.86
CA LYS A 107 -0.71 11.33 6.68
C LYS A 107 -1.97 12.17 6.88
N ALA A 108 -3.07 11.52 7.25
CA ALA A 108 -4.34 12.20 7.49
C ALA A 108 -4.26 13.15 8.70
N ALA A 109 -3.56 12.76 9.76
CA ALA A 109 -3.35 13.63 10.93
C ALA A 109 -2.63 14.94 10.57
N ARG A 110 -1.61 14.89 9.71
CA ARG A 110 -0.91 16.10 9.22
C ARG A 110 -1.85 17.05 8.47
N ILE A 111 -2.70 16.51 7.59
CA ILE A 111 -3.70 17.32 6.86
C ILE A 111 -4.76 17.89 7.81
N CYS A 112 -5.10 17.18 8.89
CA CYS A 112 -5.98 17.72 9.93
C CYS A 112 -5.41 18.98 10.61
N LEU A 113 -4.09 19.10 10.77
CA LEU A 113 -3.47 20.31 11.33
C LEU A 113 -3.67 21.50 10.39
N THR A 114 -3.34 21.34 9.12
CA THR A 114 -3.42 22.40 8.12
C THR A 114 -4.85 22.91 7.92
N ASN A 115 -5.83 22.01 8.03
CA ASN A 115 -7.25 22.33 7.81
C ASN A 115 -8.03 22.57 9.11
N ASN A 116 -7.34 22.66 10.26
CA ASN A 116 -7.94 22.86 11.58
C ASN A 116 -9.07 21.86 11.91
N ILE A 117 -8.92 20.60 11.51
CA ILE A 117 -9.84 19.52 11.83
C ILE A 117 -9.56 19.04 13.25
N ARG A 118 -10.57 19.16 14.15
CA ARG A 118 -10.41 18.87 15.59
C ARG A 118 -11.21 17.68 16.10
N ASN A 119 -12.14 17.17 15.30
CA ASN A 119 -12.93 15.99 15.64
C ASN A 119 -13.11 15.07 14.43
N ALA A 120 -13.47 13.80 14.67
CA ALA A 120 -13.57 12.77 13.65
C ALA A 120 -14.66 13.04 12.60
N ALA A 121 -15.75 13.72 12.97
CA ALA A 121 -16.82 14.05 12.03
C ALA A 121 -16.38 15.09 11.00
N ASP A 122 -15.54 16.05 11.38
CA ASP A 122 -15.05 17.10 10.49
C ASP A 122 -14.08 16.55 9.40
N LEU A 123 -13.60 15.30 9.52
CA LEU A 123 -12.80 14.68 8.47
C LEU A 123 -13.52 14.62 7.12
N ASP A 124 -14.85 14.59 7.10
CA ASP A 124 -15.62 14.64 5.85
C ASP A 124 -15.33 15.90 5.02
N ARG A 125 -14.93 17.00 5.65
CA ARG A 125 -14.52 18.24 4.97
C ARG A 125 -13.27 18.06 4.11
N LEU A 126 -12.39 17.11 4.47
CA LEU A 126 -11.17 16.83 3.70
C LEU A 126 -11.43 16.11 2.38
N LYS A 127 -12.65 15.56 2.16
CA LYS A 127 -13.03 14.93 0.89
C LYS A 127 -13.15 15.96 -0.25
N THR A 128 -13.40 17.22 0.09
CA THR A 128 -13.62 18.31 -0.87
C THR A 128 -12.59 19.45 -0.75
N THR A 129 -11.73 19.42 0.27
CA THR A 129 -10.79 20.51 0.54
C THR A 129 -9.53 20.33 -0.30
N THR A 130 -9.20 21.37 -1.06
CA THR A 130 -7.97 21.45 -1.89
C THR A 130 -6.90 22.35 -1.28
N THR A 131 -7.04 22.77 -0.04
CA THR A 131 -6.13 23.72 0.62
C THR A 131 -4.75 23.08 0.80
N ALA A 132 -3.78 23.67 0.12
CA ALA A 132 -2.39 23.29 0.16
C ALA A 132 -1.61 24.26 1.04
N ALA A 133 -1.13 23.76 2.17
CA ALA A 133 0.11 24.26 2.74
C ALA A 133 0.94 23.00 2.97
N SER A 134 2.25 23.03 2.68
CA SER A 134 3.13 21.92 3.03
C SER A 134 2.89 21.53 4.47
N PRO A 135 2.36 20.32 4.74
CA PRO A 135 1.98 20.00 6.10
C PRO A 135 3.25 19.85 6.95
N ARG A 136 3.24 20.54 8.07
CA ARG A 136 4.22 20.37 9.15
C ARG A 136 3.50 19.63 10.28
N PRO A 137 4.18 18.78 11.06
CA PRO A 137 5.60 18.38 11.03
C PRO A 137 5.99 17.55 9.81
N TYR A 138 7.29 17.39 9.54
CA TYR A 138 7.79 16.44 8.54
C TYR A 138 7.34 15.02 8.87
N LEU A 139 7.08 14.22 7.85
CA LEU A 139 6.80 12.80 8.01
C LEU A 139 7.96 11.96 7.49
N VAL A 140 8.62 11.26 8.41
CA VAL A 140 9.59 10.21 8.11
C VAL A 140 8.87 8.86 8.25
N SER A 141 8.87 8.03 7.21
CA SER A 141 8.23 6.71 7.25
C SER A 141 9.26 5.59 7.28
N VAL A 142 9.08 4.66 8.22
CA VAL A 142 9.83 3.41 8.34
C VAL A 142 8.83 2.26 8.13
N PRO A 143 8.62 1.84 6.87
CA PRO A 143 7.63 0.82 6.56
C PRO A 143 8.11 -0.57 6.98
N THR A 144 7.20 -1.35 7.55
CA THR A 144 7.45 -2.76 7.91
C THR A 144 6.73 -3.75 7.00
N THR A 145 5.89 -3.27 6.05
CA THR A 145 5.15 -4.07 5.07
C THR A 145 5.42 -3.59 3.65
N LEU A 146 4.95 -4.33 2.66
CA LEU A 146 5.11 -3.99 1.24
C LEU A 146 3.88 -3.30 0.64
N SER A 147 3.06 -2.64 1.48
CA SER A 147 1.80 -2.03 1.04
C SER A 147 1.96 -0.84 0.09
N GLY A 148 3.11 -0.17 0.10
CA GLY A 148 3.43 0.99 -0.74
C GLY A 148 2.69 2.28 -0.35
N ALA A 149 1.92 2.29 0.75
CA ALA A 149 1.16 3.47 1.18
C ALA A 149 2.05 4.69 1.45
N GLU A 150 3.29 4.47 1.88
CA GLU A 150 4.33 5.47 2.13
C GLU A 150 4.79 6.22 0.89
N PHE A 151 4.52 5.70 -0.29
CA PHE A 151 4.93 6.34 -1.56
C PHE A 151 3.78 7.09 -2.23
N THR A 152 2.57 7.06 -1.66
CA THR A 152 1.37 7.59 -2.32
C THR A 152 0.90 8.90 -1.71
N GLN A 153 0.14 9.66 -2.51
CA GLN A 153 -0.60 10.86 -2.10
C GLN A 153 -2.02 10.52 -1.59
N PHE A 154 -2.28 9.25 -1.26
CA PHE A 154 -3.56 8.77 -0.77
C PHE A 154 -3.47 8.37 0.71
N ALA A 155 -4.58 8.50 1.43
CA ALA A 155 -4.76 7.92 2.75
C ALA A 155 -6.16 7.30 2.85
N GLY A 156 -6.22 6.02 3.18
CA GLY A 156 -7.47 5.31 3.41
C GLY A 156 -7.80 5.33 4.91
N ILE A 157 -8.88 5.98 5.28
CA ILE A 157 -9.27 6.19 6.68
C ILE A 157 -10.68 5.64 6.90
N THR A 158 -10.83 4.78 7.91
CA THR A 158 -12.11 4.15 8.22
C THR A 158 -12.95 5.06 9.11
N ASP A 159 -14.18 5.34 8.67
CA ASP A 159 -15.20 5.94 9.52
C ASP A 159 -15.87 4.83 10.33
N GLU A 160 -15.61 4.80 11.63
CA GLU A 160 -16.13 3.75 12.53
C GLU A 160 -17.67 3.80 12.65
N ARG A 161 -18.29 4.93 12.36
CA ARG A 161 -19.76 5.08 12.41
C ARG A 161 -20.44 4.31 11.29
N THR A 162 -19.79 4.20 10.12
CA THR A 162 -20.34 3.59 8.91
C THR A 162 -19.63 2.30 8.51
N GLY A 163 -18.45 2.03 9.07
CA GLY A 163 -17.57 0.95 8.65
C GLY A 163 -16.89 1.17 7.29
N VAL A 164 -17.14 2.32 6.65
CA VAL A 164 -16.61 2.63 5.31
C VAL A 164 -15.20 3.16 5.40
N LYS A 165 -14.30 2.65 4.57
CA LYS A 165 -12.95 3.20 4.38
C LYS A 165 -12.99 4.26 3.28
N ASP A 166 -12.97 5.53 3.70
CA ASP A 166 -12.86 6.67 2.81
C ASP A 166 -11.44 6.83 2.29
N THR A 167 -11.28 7.26 1.04
CA THR A 167 -9.97 7.59 0.46
C THR A 167 -9.83 9.10 0.36
N PHE A 168 -8.82 9.64 1.03
CA PHE A 168 -8.42 11.03 0.92
C PHE A 168 -7.24 11.14 -0.03
N HIS A 169 -7.26 12.14 -0.90
CA HIS A 169 -6.19 12.43 -1.84
C HIS A 169 -5.76 13.87 -1.70
N HIS A 170 -4.47 14.09 -1.52
CA HIS A 170 -3.89 15.43 -1.52
C HIS A 170 -2.39 15.33 -1.86
N LYS A 171 -1.88 16.26 -2.67
CA LYS A 171 -0.48 16.25 -3.12
C LYS A 171 0.55 16.24 -1.97
N ASP A 172 0.20 16.78 -0.79
CA ASP A 172 1.07 16.88 0.36
C ASP A 172 0.86 15.74 1.39
N LEU A 173 0.11 14.68 1.03
CA LEU A 173 -0.06 13.51 1.90
C LEU A 173 1.16 12.60 1.91
N ALA A 174 1.95 12.56 0.84
CA ALA A 174 3.13 11.72 0.81
C ALA A 174 4.11 12.06 1.94
N PRO A 175 4.75 11.09 2.57
CA PRO A 175 5.86 11.32 3.49
C PRO A 175 6.98 12.13 2.84
N ASP A 176 7.69 12.93 3.63
CA ASP A 176 8.84 13.70 3.16
C ASP A 176 10.07 12.80 2.98
N VAL A 177 10.18 11.77 3.84
CA VAL A 177 11.26 10.78 3.79
C VAL A 177 10.71 9.38 3.99
N VAL A 178 11.22 8.41 3.24
CA VAL A 178 11.01 6.97 3.47
C VAL A 178 12.35 6.29 3.69
N ILE A 179 12.47 5.50 4.77
CA ILE A 179 13.67 4.72 5.06
C ILE A 179 13.33 3.23 4.90
N LEU A 180 13.90 2.60 3.87
CA LEU A 180 13.78 1.17 3.59
C LEU A 180 14.95 0.43 4.23
N ASP A 181 14.80 0.09 5.50
CA ASP A 181 15.72 -0.79 6.22
C ASP A 181 15.12 -2.20 6.24
N PRO A 182 15.72 -3.20 5.59
CA PRO A 182 15.20 -4.56 5.60
C PRO A 182 15.16 -5.18 7.01
N ALA A 183 16.08 -4.79 7.91
CA ALA A 183 16.07 -5.28 9.28
C ALA A 183 14.85 -4.79 10.08
N ALA A 184 14.30 -3.63 9.75
CA ALA A 184 13.08 -3.11 10.36
C ALA A 184 11.84 -3.99 10.05
N THR A 185 11.91 -4.83 9.02
CA THR A 185 10.80 -5.69 8.58
C THR A 185 10.81 -7.07 9.21
N LEU A 186 11.89 -7.48 9.91
CA LEU A 186 12.05 -8.85 10.43
C LEU A 186 10.96 -9.29 11.41
N GLY A 187 10.40 -8.35 12.17
CA GLY A 187 9.28 -8.61 13.09
C GLY A 187 7.91 -8.67 12.43
N THR A 188 7.81 -8.49 11.12
CA THR A 188 6.52 -8.56 10.42
C THR A 188 6.07 -10.01 10.25
N PRO A 189 4.84 -10.37 10.69
CA PRO A 189 4.33 -11.72 10.53
C PRO A 189 4.40 -12.18 9.08
N GLU A 190 4.84 -13.42 8.86
CA GLU A 190 5.06 -14.00 7.52
C GLU A 190 3.86 -13.80 6.58
N ARG A 191 2.66 -14.16 7.05
CA ARG A 191 1.43 -14.02 6.25
C ARG A 191 1.18 -12.55 5.82
N LEU A 192 1.45 -11.60 6.70
CA LEU A 192 1.30 -10.17 6.39
C LEU A 192 2.36 -9.72 5.37
N TRP A 193 3.62 -10.11 5.56
CA TRP A 193 4.70 -9.81 4.64
C TRP A 193 4.42 -10.32 3.24
N LEU A 194 4.13 -11.62 3.11
CA LEU A 194 3.89 -12.27 1.83
C LEU A 194 2.64 -11.73 1.14
N SER A 195 1.53 -11.54 1.87
CA SER A 195 0.30 -11.03 1.26
C SER A 195 0.42 -9.57 0.82
N THR A 196 1.15 -8.73 1.55
CA THR A 196 1.43 -7.36 1.10
C THR A 196 2.41 -7.32 -0.07
N GLY A 197 3.32 -8.30 -0.19
CA GLY A 197 4.16 -8.50 -1.36
C GLY A 197 3.36 -8.87 -2.61
N LEU A 198 2.41 -9.81 -2.50
CA LEU A 198 1.46 -10.12 -3.57
C LEU A 198 0.59 -8.90 -3.94
N ARG A 199 0.21 -8.08 -2.94
CA ARG A 199 -0.49 -6.83 -3.21
C ARG A 199 0.38 -5.86 -4.01
N ALA A 200 1.66 -5.73 -3.66
CA ALA A 200 2.60 -4.92 -4.43
C ALA A 200 2.75 -5.45 -5.86
N LEU A 201 2.83 -6.76 -6.04
CA LEU A 201 2.85 -7.37 -7.36
C LEU A 201 1.59 -7.05 -8.18
N ASP A 202 0.40 -7.10 -7.55
CA ASP A 202 -0.87 -6.71 -8.15
C ASP A 202 -0.88 -5.24 -8.60
N HIS A 203 -0.30 -4.31 -7.80
CA HIS A 203 -0.12 -2.91 -8.23
C HIS A 203 0.63 -2.84 -9.57
N ALA A 204 1.77 -3.51 -9.68
CA ALA A 204 2.59 -3.45 -10.89
C ALA A 204 1.91 -4.13 -12.09
N VAL A 205 1.26 -5.28 -11.87
CA VAL A 205 0.57 -6.04 -12.93
C VAL A 205 -0.62 -5.27 -13.48
N GLU A 206 -1.50 -4.72 -12.63
CA GLU A 206 -2.64 -3.94 -13.10
C GLU A 206 -2.23 -2.60 -13.72
N THR A 207 -1.18 -1.96 -13.18
CA THR A 207 -0.60 -0.76 -13.80
C THR A 207 -0.05 -1.04 -15.20
N TRP A 208 0.72 -2.13 -15.37
CA TRP A 208 1.23 -2.55 -16.67
C TRP A 208 0.12 -2.86 -17.65
N CYS A 209 -0.92 -3.58 -17.21
CA CYS A 209 -2.08 -3.96 -18.04
C CYS A 209 -3.16 -2.88 -18.12
N ALA A 210 -2.92 -1.65 -17.66
CA ALA A 210 -3.91 -0.57 -17.70
C ALA A 210 -4.25 -0.16 -19.15
N LYS A 211 -5.38 0.55 -19.34
CA LYS A 211 -5.79 1.09 -20.64
C LYS A 211 -4.80 2.10 -21.19
N GLU A 212 -4.27 2.96 -20.33
CA GLU A 212 -3.40 4.07 -20.68
C GLU A 212 -2.13 4.06 -19.79
N PRO A 213 -1.24 3.07 -19.98
CA PRO A 213 0.03 3.07 -19.29
C PRO A 213 0.95 4.14 -19.88
N THR A 214 1.97 4.53 -19.12
CA THR A 214 3.00 5.47 -19.58
C THR A 214 4.35 4.75 -19.64
N PRO A 215 5.34 5.28 -20.40
CA PRO A 215 6.69 4.71 -20.40
C PRO A 215 7.31 4.62 -19.00
N TYR A 216 7.01 5.58 -18.12
CA TYR A 216 7.45 5.55 -16.73
C TYR A 216 6.80 4.41 -15.93
N SER A 217 5.47 4.30 -16.02
CA SER A 217 4.76 3.21 -15.33
C SER A 217 5.16 1.84 -15.87
N ASP A 218 5.43 1.72 -17.16
CA ASP A 218 5.91 0.48 -17.78
C ASP A 218 7.30 0.10 -17.24
N ALA A 219 8.24 1.03 -17.23
CA ALA A 219 9.58 0.78 -16.72
C ALA A 219 9.57 0.37 -15.23
N THR A 220 8.81 1.07 -14.40
CA THR A 220 8.72 0.77 -12.96
C THR A 220 7.98 -0.52 -12.68
N SER A 221 6.88 -0.80 -13.40
CA SER A 221 6.12 -2.05 -13.26
C SER A 221 6.97 -3.26 -13.67
N LEU A 222 7.68 -3.19 -14.80
CA LEU A 222 8.52 -4.30 -15.27
C LEU A 222 9.66 -4.60 -14.29
N TYR A 223 10.28 -3.56 -13.74
CA TYR A 223 11.30 -3.71 -12.69
C TYR A 223 10.69 -4.36 -11.43
N ALA A 224 9.51 -3.88 -11.01
CA ALA A 224 8.84 -4.37 -9.82
C ALA A 224 8.46 -5.85 -9.89
N VAL A 225 7.85 -6.29 -11.01
CA VAL A 225 7.42 -7.68 -11.16
C VAL A 225 8.59 -8.66 -11.16
N ARG A 226 9.71 -8.28 -11.80
CA ARG A 226 10.95 -9.09 -11.78
C ARG A 226 11.49 -9.25 -10.36
N ASN A 227 11.58 -8.16 -9.60
CA ASN A 227 12.09 -8.18 -8.24
C ASN A 227 11.17 -8.96 -7.29
N LEU A 228 9.86 -8.69 -7.31
CA LEU A 228 8.92 -9.35 -6.41
C LEU A 228 8.77 -10.84 -6.73
N ALA A 229 8.72 -11.23 -8.01
CA ALA A 229 8.67 -12.63 -8.40
C ALA A 229 9.92 -13.40 -7.98
N HIS A 230 11.08 -12.76 -7.99
CA HIS A 230 12.35 -13.37 -7.55
C HIS A 230 12.50 -13.39 -6.02
N TRP A 231 12.36 -12.25 -5.37
CA TRP A 231 12.74 -12.11 -3.96
C TRP A 231 11.66 -12.58 -2.98
N LEU A 232 10.37 -12.44 -3.31
CA LEU A 232 9.30 -12.79 -2.38
C LEU A 232 9.29 -14.29 -2.00
N PRO A 233 9.46 -15.23 -2.93
CA PRO A 233 9.63 -16.65 -2.58
C PRO A 233 10.86 -16.94 -1.72
N ILE A 234 11.98 -16.21 -1.93
CA ILE A 234 13.18 -16.36 -1.11
C ILE A 234 12.89 -15.97 0.33
N THR A 235 12.15 -14.87 0.57
CA THR A 235 11.77 -14.47 1.94
C THR A 235 10.83 -15.47 2.63
N LYS A 236 10.14 -16.34 1.90
CA LYS A 236 9.37 -17.46 2.47
C LYS A 236 10.28 -18.54 3.04
N VAL A 237 11.35 -18.88 2.32
CA VAL A 237 12.29 -19.94 2.69
C VAL A 237 13.34 -19.45 3.68
N ALA A 238 13.81 -18.22 3.49
CA ALA A 238 14.83 -17.56 4.30
C ALA A 238 14.30 -16.21 4.83
N PRO A 239 13.41 -16.21 5.84
CA PRO A 239 12.72 -15.00 6.30
C PRO A 239 13.65 -13.94 6.91
N ALA A 240 14.87 -14.30 7.29
CA ALA A 240 15.87 -13.38 7.83
C ALA A 240 16.87 -12.85 6.76
N ASP A 241 16.73 -13.25 5.50
CA ASP A 241 17.58 -12.77 4.40
C ASP A 241 17.29 -11.28 4.11
N LEU A 242 18.22 -10.42 4.52
CA LEU A 242 18.07 -8.97 4.39
C LEU A 242 18.18 -8.49 2.94
N GLU A 243 18.92 -9.18 2.08
CA GLU A 243 19.01 -8.85 0.66
C GLU A 243 17.67 -9.12 -0.02
N ALA A 244 17.08 -10.28 0.23
CA ALA A 244 15.76 -10.64 -0.30
C ALA A 244 14.66 -9.68 0.20
N ARG A 245 14.71 -9.30 1.49
CA ARG A 245 13.76 -8.32 2.04
C ARG A 245 13.93 -6.94 1.41
N LEU A 246 15.16 -6.48 1.23
CA LEU A 246 15.44 -5.21 0.54
C LEU A 246 14.96 -5.25 -0.90
N GLY A 247 15.22 -6.36 -1.62
CA GLY A 247 14.72 -6.57 -2.98
C GLY A 247 13.19 -6.47 -3.05
N CYS A 248 12.47 -7.05 -2.07
CA CYS A 248 11.02 -6.90 -1.95
C CYS A 248 10.59 -5.46 -1.65
N GLN A 249 11.29 -4.74 -0.76
CA GLN A 249 10.99 -3.33 -0.44
C GLN A 249 11.16 -2.44 -1.68
N ILE A 250 12.24 -2.59 -2.43
CA ILE A 250 12.48 -1.85 -3.67
C ILE A 250 11.44 -2.23 -4.74
N GLY A 251 11.12 -3.52 -4.85
CA GLY A 251 10.04 -4.01 -5.73
C GLY A 251 8.69 -3.36 -5.38
N GLY A 252 8.33 -3.30 -4.10
CA GLY A 252 7.11 -2.65 -3.62
C GLY A 252 7.08 -1.14 -3.89
N TRP A 253 8.22 -0.47 -3.70
CA TRP A 253 8.37 0.94 -4.06
C TRP A 253 8.13 1.19 -5.55
N MET A 254 8.76 0.41 -6.42
CA MET A 254 8.59 0.55 -7.88
C MET A 254 7.17 0.16 -8.33
N ALA A 255 6.55 -0.82 -7.69
CA ALA A 255 5.24 -1.33 -8.03
C ALA A 255 4.12 -0.28 -7.96
N ILE A 256 4.20 0.64 -6.99
CA ILE A 256 3.14 1.62 -6.75
C ILE A 256 3.30 2.90 -7.59
N GLN A 257 4.42 3.05 -8.31
CA GLN A 257 4.73 4.31 -9.01
C GLN A 257 3.71 4.69 -10.08
N GLY A 258 3.12 3.72 -10.77
CA GLY A 258 2.06 4.00 -11.74
C GLY A 258 0.84 4.68 -11.11
N ALA A 259 0.40 4.19 -9.97
CA ALA A 259 -0.73 4.81 -9.24
C ALA A 259 -0.41 6.23 -8.76
N THR A 260 0.85 6.51 -8.39
CA THR A 260 1.25 7.86 -7.93
C THR A 260 1.20 8.91 -9.04
N ILE A 261 1.30 8.50 -10.31
CA ILE A 261 1.21 9.37 -11.48
C ILE A 261 -0.17 9.31 -12.16
N GLY A 262 -1.15 8.65 -11.52
CA GLY A 262 -2.54 8.65 -11.98
C GLY A 262 -2.93 7.51 -12.91
N VAL A 263 -2.07 6.50 -13.17
CA VAL A 263 -2.48 5.30 -13.89
C VAL A 263 -3.43 4.50 -12.99
N PRO A 264 -4.69 4.28 -13.40
CA PRO A 264 -5.66 3.61 -12.55
C PRO A 264 -5.39 2.11 -12.49
N HIS A 265 -5.60 1.51 -11.32
CA HIS A 265 -5.70 0.06 -11.18
C HIS A 265 -7.04 -0.44 -11.77
N GLY A 266 -7.14 -1.74 -11.98
CA GLY A 266 -8.29 -2.41 -12.61
C GLY A 266 -9.19 -3.17 -11.62
N ALA A 267 -9.77 -4.25 -12.15
CA ALA A 267 -10.80 -5.04 -11.46
C ALA A 267 -10.29 -5.77 -10.21
N SER A 268 -9.02 -6.21 -10.16
CA SER A 268 -8.47 -6.88 -8.97
C SER A 268 -8.53 -5.97 -7.76
N HIS A 269 -8.08 -4.72 -7.91
CA HIS A 269 -8.15 -3.72 -6.86
C HIS A 269 -9.58 -3.27 -6.56
N GLY A 270 -10.44 -3.13 -7.58
CA GLY A 270 -11.83 -2.70 -7.41
C GLY A 270 -12.65 -3.73 -6.64
N ILE A 271 -12.62 -4.98 -7.06
CA ILE A 271 -13.29 -6.09 -6.37
C ILE A 271 -12.68 -6.30 -4.97
N GLY A 272 -11.35 -6.26 -4.87
CA GLY A 272 -10.63 -6.41 -3.60
C GLY A 272 -11.01 -5.36 -2.56
N ARG A 273 -11.29 -4.11 -2.98
CA ARG A 273 -11.78 -3.06 -2.09
C ARG A 273 -13.16 -3.39 -1.53
N VAL A 274 -14.07 -3.87 -2.37
CA VAL A 274 -15.42 -4.25 -1.96
C VAL A 274 -15.38 -5.46 -1.04
N LEU A 275 -14.61 -6.50 -1.38
CA LEU A 275 -14.38 -7.66 -0.52
C LEU A 275 -13.88 -7.22 0.86
N SER A 276 -12.86 -6.37 0.92
CA SER A 276 -12.33 -5.86 2.19
C SER A 276 -13.38 -5.08 3.00
N ALA A 277 -14.21 -4.28 2.34
CA ALA A 277 -15.26 -3.51 3.01
C ALA A 277 -16.37 -4.39 3.58
N MET A 278 -16.83 -5.40 2.82
CA MET A 278 -17.97 -6.23 3.18
C MET A 278 -17.63 -7.40 4.11
N THR A 279 -16.39 -7.88 4.06
CA THR A 279 -15.99 -9.11 4.78
C THR A 279 -14.88 -8.90 5.81
N GLY A 280 -14.26 -7.72 5.84
CA GLY A 280 -13.09 -7.45 6.68
C GLY A 280 -11.78 -8.06 6.17
N MET A 281 -11.80 -8.73 5.00
CA MET A 281 -10.61 -9.37 4.43
C MET A 281 -9.49 -8.36 4.19
N ALA A 282 -8.25 -8.72 4.57
CA ALA A 282 -7.08 -7.89 4.31
C ALA A 282 -6.84 -7.69 2.81
N HIS A 283 -6.50 -6.47 2.39
CA HIS A 283 -6.29 -6.15 0.97
C HIS A 283 -5.21 -7.01 0.29
N GLY A 284 -4.17 -7.44 1.01
CA GLY A 284 -3.18 -8.37 0.47
C GLY A 284 -3.80 -9.72 0.09
N ILE A 285 -4.71 -10.24 0.92
CA ILE A 285 -5.40 -11.50 0.65
C ILE A 285 -6.37 -11.37 -0.54
N THR A 286 -7.08 -10.23 -0.66
CA THR A 286 -7.96 -10.02 -1.82
C THR A 286 -7.19 -10.06 -3.14
N SER A 287 -5.97 -9.49 -3.18
CA SER A 287 -5.09 -9.55 -4.36
C SER A 287 -4.61 -10.97 -4.67
N CYS A 288 -4.24 -11.75 -3.66
CA CYS A 288 -3.84 -13.14 -3.83
C CYS A 288 -4.93 -13.96 -4.56
N ILE A 289 -6.18 -13.73 -4.18
CA ILE A 289 -7.32 -14.49 -4.71
C ILE A 289 -7.77 -13.93 -6.07
N MET A 290 -7.97 -12.62 -6.18
CA MET A 290 -8.63 -12.05 -7.35
C MET A 290 -7.72 -11.84 -8.56
N LEU A 291 -6.42 -11.53 -8.36
CA LEU A 291 -5.54 -11.20 -9.48
C LEU A 291 -5.45 -12.30 -10.54
N PRO A 292 -5.26 -13.58 -10.22
CA PRO A 292 -5.21 -14.64 -11.24
C PRO A 292 -6.51 -14.74 -12.05
N HIS A 293 -7.66 -14.58 -11.41
CA HIS A 293 -8.96 -14.66 -12.08
C HIS A 293 -9.22 -13.43 -12.96
N VAL A 294 -8.85 -12.24 -12.51
CA VAL A 294 -8.93 -11.01 -13.30
C VAL A 294 -8.01 -11.07 -14.52
N LEU A 295 -6.81 -11.63 -14.39
CA LEU A 295 -5.91 -11.82 -15.52
C LEU A 295 -6.48 -12.77 -16.57
N ARG A 296 -7.09 -13.89 -16.17
CA ARG A 296 -7.79 -14.79 -17.12
C ARG A 296 -8.94 -14.07 -17.82
N TYR A 297 -9.73 -13.30 -17.08
CA TYR A 297 -10.80 -12.49 -17.66
C TYR A 297 -10.26 -11.46 -18.67
N ASN A 298 -9.16 -10.78 -18.33
CA ASN A 298 -8.56 -9.73 -19.13
C ASN A 298 -7.72 -10.25 -20.32
N LEU A 299 -7.42 -11.55 -20.39
CA LEU A 299 -6.50 -12.12 -21.38
C LEU A 299 -6.83 -11.70 -22.83
N PRO A 300 -8.09 -11.70 -23.30
CA PRO A 300 -8.40 -11.28 -24.67
C PRO A 300 -8.03 -9.83 -24.99
N ALA A 301 -7.94 -8.95 -23.97
CA ALA A 301 -7.64 -7.53 -24.12
C ALA A 301 -6.17 -7.18 -23.79
N SER A 302 -5.43 -8.09 -23.16
CA SER A 302 -4.07 -7.81 -22.66
C SER A 302 -3.07 -8.94 -22.89
N HIS A 303 -3.34 -9.84 -23.84
CA HIS A 303 -2.52 -11.05 -24.12
C HIS A 303 -1.02 -10.71 -24.24
N ASP A 304 -0.64 -9.78 -25.12
CA ASP A 304 0.77 -9.47 -25.38
C ASP A 304 1.43 -8.82 -24.15
N ARG A 305 0.70 -7.98 -23.45
CA ARG A 305 1.21 -7.35 -22.22
C ARG A 305 1.39 -8.37 -21.10
N GLN A 306 0.48 -9.33 -20.95
CA GLN A 306 0.62 -10.42 -19.98
C GLN A 306 1.79 -11.34 -20.34
N ALA A 307 2.02 -11.63 -21.64
CA ALA A 307 3.14 -12.45 -22.10
C ALA A 307 4.51 -11.82 -21.74
N ILE A 308 4.64 -10.49 -21.91
CA ILE A 308 5.86 -9.76 -21.51
C ILE A 308 6.10 -9.87 -20.01
N LEU A 309 5.05 -9.72 -19.17
CA LEU A 309 5.19 -9.89 -17.72
C LEU A 309 5.57 -11.32 -17.33
N ALA A 310 4.96 -12.32 -17.94
CA ALA A 310 5.29 -13.72 -17.72
C ALA A 310 6.78 -13.98 -18.00
N GLN A 311 7.27 -13.52 -19.14
CA GLN A 311 8.70 -13.60 -19.48
C GLN A 311 9.58 -12.86 -18.46
N ALA A 312 9.17 -11.67 -18.03
CA ALA A 312 9.92 -10.88 -17.05
C ALA A 312 9.99 -11.55 -15.67
N MET A 313 8.98 -12.32 -15.29
CA MET A 313 8.96 -13.13 -14.07
C MET A 313 9.70 -14.46 -14.18
N GLY A 314 10.26 -14.77 -15.36
CA GLY A 314 11.04 -15.97 -15.59
C GLY A 314 10.21 -17.20 -15.97
N THR A 315 8.93 -17.02 -16.39
CA THR A 315 8.13 -18.14 -16.90
C THR A 315 8.37 -18.31 -18.41
N SER A 316 8.40 -19.53 -18.87
CA SER A 316 8.50 -19.86 -20.30
C SER A 316 7.26 -20.63 -20.73
N GLY A 317 6.33 -19.94 -21.42
CA GLY A 317 5.16 -20.57 -22.04
C GLY A 317 3.96 -20.83 -21.11
N GLU A 318 4.08 -20.60 -19.82
CA GLU A 318 2.95 -20.67 -18.89
C GLU A 318 2.16 -19.35 -18.90
N PRO A 319 0.80 -19.38 -18.89
CA PRO A 319 -0.01 -18.19 -18.75
C PRO A 319 0.29 -17.45 -17.43
N LEU A 320 0.42 -16.12 -17.48
CA LEU A 320 0.72 -15.31 -16.30
C LEU A 320 -0.22 -15.58 -15.12
N ALA A 321 -1.51 -15.76 -15.40
CA ALA A 321 -2.52 -16.07 -14.40
C ALA A 321 -2.25 -17.38 -13.66
N ASP A 322 -1.77 -18.40 -14.35
CA ASP A 322 -1.49 -19.73 -13.77
C ASP A 322 -0.19 -19.70 -12.97
N PHE A 323 0.83 -19.02 -13.46
CA PHE A 323 2.06 -18.76 -12.71
C PHE A 323 1.77 -18.05 -11.38
N LEU A 324 0.96 -16.99 -11.41
CA LEU A 324 0.62 -16.24 -10.19
C LEU A 324 -0.25 -17.05 -9.22
N ALA A 325 -1.17 -17.86 -9.73
CA ALA A 325 -1.94 -18.79 -8.89
C ALA A 325 -1.03 -19.83 -8.22
N GLY A 326 -0.06 -20.38 -8.96
CA GLY A 326 0.98 -21.25 -8.43
C GLY A 326 1.85 -20.57 -7.37
N MET A 327 2.25 -19.31 -7.62
CA MET A 327 3.01 -18.52 -6.66
C MET A 327 2.24 -18.29 -5.35
N VAL A 328 0.95 -17.94 -5.41
CA VAL A 328 0.08 -17.78 -4.23
C VAL A 328 0.05 -19.06 -3.40
N ASN A 329 -0.16 -20.22 -4.06
CA ASN A 329 -0.18 -21.52 -3.39
C ASN A 329 1.17 -21.88 -2.77
N ASN A 330 2.29 -21.67 -3.47
CA ASN A 330 3.64 -21.94 -2.98
C ASN A 330 4.01 -21.06 -1.78
N LEU A 331 3.47 -19.85 -1.71
CA LEU A 331 3.63 -18.97 -0.57
C LEU A 331 2.73 -19.34 0.63
N GLY A 332 1.82 -20.31 0.47
CA GLY A 332 0.89 -20.74 1.51
C GLY A 332 -0.20 -19.70 1.82
N LEU A 333 -0.55 -18.89 0.84
CA LEU A 333 -1.59 -17.87 0.95
C LEU A 333 -2.94 -18.40 0.43
N PRO A 334 -4.08 -17.88 0.93
CA PRO A 334 -5.39 -18.27 0.43
C PRO A 334 -5.52 -17.98 -1.07
N SER A 335 -5.99 -18.97 -1.83
CA SER A 335 -6.24 -18.87 -3.27
C SER A 335 -7.73 -18.88 -3.64
N ARG A 336 -8.63 -19.02 -2.65
CA ARG A 336 -10.07 -19.05 -2.87
C ARG A 336 -10.79 -18.18 -1.84
N LEU A 337 -11.90 -17.57 -2.27
CA LEU A 337 -12.72 -16.69 -1.40
C LEU A 337 -13.29 -17.45 -0.20
N ARG A 338 -13.75 -18.69 -0.38
CA ARG A 338 -14.27 -19.54 0.71
C ARG A 338 -13.23 -19.84 1.78
N ASP A 339 -11.97 -20.04 1.40
CA ASP A 339 -10.87 -20.31 2.33
C ASP A 339 -10.49 -19.07 3.15
N ALA A 340 -10.89 -17.90 2.65
CA ALA A 340 -10.74 -16.61 3.31
C ALA A 340 -12.03 -16.13 4.04
N GLY A 341 -13.04 -17.00 4.18
CA GLY A 341 -14.24 -16.77 4.99
C GLY A 341 -15.41 -16.09 4.26
N VAL A 342 -15.35 -15.93 2.93
CA VAL A 342 -16.49 -15.46 2.14
C VAL A 342 -17.52 -16.58 2.00
N ARG A 343 -18.79 -16.27 2.25
CA ARG A 343 -19.89 -17.20 2.03
C ARG A 343 -20.46 -17.04 0.63
N HIS A 344 -20.95 -18.13 0.06
CA HIS A 344 -21.51 -18.14 -1.31
C HIS A 344 -22.69 -17.16 -1.47
N ASP A 345 -23.54 -17.03 -0.43
CA ASP A 345 -24.69 -16.12 -0.44
C ASP A 345 -24.32 -14.62 -0.49
N GLN A 346 -23.06 -14.28 -0.24
CA GLN A 346 -22.54 -12.90 -0.33
C GLN A 346 -22.12 -12.51 -1.76
N ILE A 347 -21.90 -13.47 -2.67
CA ILE A 347 -21.30 -13.22 -3.99
C ILE A 347 -22.12 -12.20 -4.80
N SER A 348 -23.45 -12.37 -4.91
CA SER A 348 -24.29 -11.44 -5.67
C SER A 348 -24.27 -10.02 -5.11
N ALA A 349 -24.20 -9.85 -3.78
CA ALA A 349 -24.11 -8.55 -3.15
C ALA A 349 -22.73 -7.88 -3.43
N ILE A 350 -21.65 -8.68 -3.36
CA ILE A 350 -20.29 -8.23 -3.68
C ILE A 350 -20.20 -7.83 -5.16
N ALA A 351 -20.78 -8.62 -6.07
CA ALA A 351 -20.79 -8.34 -7.52
C ALA A 351 -21.47 -6.99 -7.83
N ARG A 352 -22.68 -6.77 -7.29
CA ARG A 352 -23.39 -5.49 -7.46
C ARG A 352 -22.59 -4.31 -6.91
N ALA A 353 -22.01 -4.45 -5.73
CA ALA A 353 -21.22 -3.39 -5.13
C ALA A 353 -19.93 -3.10 -5.93
N ALA A 354 -19.28 -4.14 -6.47
CA ALA A 354 -18.04 -4.00 -7.24
C ALA A 354 -18.27 -3.26 -8.57
N LEU A 355 -19.40 -3.42 -9.23
CA LEU A 355 -19.73 -2.68 -10.47
C LEU A 355 -19.75 -1.16 -10.29
N ALA A 356 -19.99 -0.67 -9.09
CA ALA A 356 -19.98 0.75 -8.80
C ALA A 356 -18.55 1.33 -8.58
N ASP A 357 -17.55 0.47 -8.36
CA ASP A 357 -16.18 0.93 -8.10
C ASP A 357 -15.52 1.48 -9.37
N ALA A 358 -14.88 2.66 -9.23
CA ALA A 358 -14.23 3.34 -10.35
C ALA A 358 -13.08 2.53 -10.97
N ARG A 359 -12.41 1.67 -10.20
CA ARG A 359 -11.32 0.81 -10.69
C ARG A 359 -11.86 -0.31 -11.57
N VAL A 360 -13.02 -0.87 -11.22
CA VAL A 360 -13.70 -1.86 -12.08
C VAL A 360 -14.05 -1.22 -13.43
N LYS A 361 -14.55 0.02 -13.43
CA LYS A 361 -14.85 0.77 -14.66
C LYS A 361 -13.59 1.11 -15.46
N ALA A 362 -12.45 1.25 -14.81
CA ALA A 362 -11.16 1.49 -15.45
C ALA A 362 -10.51 0.21 -16.00
N ASN A 363 -11.04 -0.98 -15.71
CA ASN A 363 -10.47 -2.25 -16.14
C ASN A 363 -10.27 -2.31 -17.66
N ILE A 364 -9.18 -2.93 -18.12
CA ILE A 364 -8.82 -2.97 -19.54
C ILE A 364 -9.90 -3.61 -20.40
N ARG A 365 -10.49 -4.73 -19.96
CA ARG A 365 -11.67 -5.34 -20.56
C ARG A 365 -12.90 -4.91 -19.78
N GLU A 366 -13.94 -4.44 -20.48
CA GLU A 366 -15.18 -4.03 -19.84
C GLU A 366 -15.77 -5.13 -18.95
N LEU A 367 -16.19 -4.72 -17.75
CA LEU A 367 -16.80 -5.58 -16.74
C LEU A 367 -17.98 -4.78 -16.15
N ASP A 368 -19.08 -4.70 -16.92
CA ASP A 368 -20.19 -3.77 -16.72
C ASP A 368 -21.53 -4.47 -16.39
N THR A 369 -21.59 -5.82 -16.50
CA THR A 369 -22.79 -6.59 -16.19
C THR A 369 -22.65 -7.34 -14.86
N GLU A 370 -23.77 -7.42 -14.11
CA GLU A 370 -23.83 -8.21 -12.87
C GLU A 370 -23.52 -9.69 -13.15
N HIS A 371 -23.95 -10.22 -14.30
CA HIS A 371 -23.69 -11.59 -14.69
C HIS A 371 -22.18 -11.87 -14.85
N ALA A 372 -21.46 -11.07 -15.64
CA ALA A 372 -20.02 -11.24 -15.84
C ALA A 372 -19.24 -11.07 -14.54
N MET A 373 -19.60 -10.09 -13.70
CA MET A 373 -19.00 -9.87 -12.41
C MET A 373 -19.23 -11.05 -11.46
N THR A 374 -20.46 -11.57 -11.41
CA THR A 374 -20.80 -12.74 -10.60
C THR A 374 -19.98 -13.96 -11.03
N GLN A 375 -19.93 -14.25 -12.34
CA GLN A 375 -19.13 -15.35 -12.87
C GLN A 375 -17.63 -15.23 -12.50
N LEU A 376 -17.08 -14.01 -12.58
CA LEU A 376 -15.68 -13.77 -12.20
C LEU A 376 -15.43 -14.05 -10.72
N ILE A 377 -16.34 -13.63 -9.83
CA ILE A 377 -16.22 -13.84 -8.39
C ILE A 377 -16.47 -15.31 -8.02
N GLU A 378 -17.43 -15.98 -8.68
CA GLU A 378 -17.68 -17.42 -8.50
C GLU A 378 -16.49 -18.27 -8.92
N ALA A 379 -15.79 -17.89 -9.99
CA ALA A 379 -14.56 -18.59 -10.40
C ALA A 379 -13.45 -18.51 -9.34
N ALA A 380 -13.50 -17.52 -8.45
CA ALA A 380 -12.58 -17.34 -7.34
C ALA A 380 -13.07 -17.98 -6.02
N PHE A 381 -14.29 -18.55 -5.97
CA PHE A 381 -14.88 -19.16 -4.78
C PHE A 381 -14.47 -20.63 -4.62
#